data_b34f322599636ac3a5e575c16d762c02
#
_entry.id   b34f322599636ac3a5e575c16d762c02
#
_cell.length_a   1.000
_cell.length_b   1.000
_cell.length_c   1.000
_cell.angle_alpha   90.00
_cell.angle_beta   90.00
_cell.angle_gamma   90.00
#
_symmetry.space_group_name_H-M   'P 1'
#
loop_
_entity.id
_entity.type
_entity.pdbx_description
1 polymer ?
#
loop_
_entity_poly.entity_id
_entity_poly.type
_entity_poly.pdbx_seq_one_letter_code
_entity_poly.pdbx_strand_id
1 'polypeptide(L)'
;AILFSDILTVPDAMGLGLYFVEGEGPKFERPIRSADDVAKLAVPDMETELRYVMDAVRTIRRELDGKVPLIGFSGSPWTLACYMVEGGGSGNFPRIKAMALNEPALLHRVLQVNTDAVIAYLAAQRAAGAQALQVFDTWGGTLSPAMYREFSLPYLVRIAKELDRGD
;
A
#
# COMPACT_ATOMS: atom_id res chain seq x y z
N ALA A 1 12.28 13.06 10.02
CA ALA A 1 11.33 12.21 10.76
C ALA A 1 10.44 11.45 9.78
N ILE A 2 9.86 10.36 10.20
CA ILE A 2 8.85 9.61 9.47
C ILE A 2 7.64 9.39 10.39
N LEU A 3 6.43 9.61 9.87
CA LEU A 3 5.23 9.19 10.56
C LEU A 3 5.12 7.67 10.39
N PHE A 4 5.53 6.92 11.41
CA PHE A 4 5.35 5.48 11.38
C PHE A 4 3.90 5.12 11.71
N SER A 5 3.21 4.53 10.75
CA SER A 5 1.91 3.87 10.90
C SER A 5 1.97 2.51 10.21
N ASP A 6 0.88 1.74 10.22
CA ASP A 6 0.86 0.49 9.48
C ASP A 6 0.71 0.74 7.97
N ILE A 7 1.47 0.03 7.13
CA ILE A 7 1.33 0.09 5.67
C ILE A 7 -0.02 -0.47 5.19
N LEU A 8 -0.72 -1.23 6.05
CA LEU A 8 -2.00 -1.88 5.74
C LEU A 8 -3.23 -0.98 5.97
N THR A 9 -3.03 0.30 6.33
CA THR A 9 -4.12 1.27 6.46
C THR A 9 -4.90 1.47 5.15
N VAL A 10 -4.22 1.41 3.99
CA VAL A 10 -4.87 1.53 2.69
C VAL A 10 -5.75 0.31 2.38
N PRO A 11 -5.28 -0.94 2.47
CA PRO A 11 -6.15 -2.11 2.34
C PRO A 11 -7.30 -2.17 3.36
N ASP A 12 -7.08 -1.68 4.59
CA ASP A 12 -8.14 -1.59 5.59
C ASP A 12 -9.25 -0.64 5.15
N ALA A 13 -8.88 0.55 4.70
CA ALA A 13 -9.80 1.53 4.14
C ALA A 13 -10.52 1.04 2.88
N MET A 14 -9.94 0.09 2.12
CA MET A 14 -10.62 -0.63 1.03
C MET A 14 -11.68 -1.62 1.52
N GLY A 15 -11.85 -1.79 2.84
CA GLY A 15 -12.86 -2.64 3.45
C GLY A 15 -12.41 -4.07 3.76
N LEU A 16 -11.10 -4.37 3.75
CA LEU A 16 -10.61 -5.71 4.08
C LEU A 16 -10.72 -6.07 5.57
N GLY A 17 -10.87 -5.07 6.46
CA GLY A 17 -11.02 -5.26 7.90
C GLY A 17 -9.73 -5.76 8.56
N LEU A 18 -8.83 -4.82 8.85
CA LEU A 18 -7.55 -5.11 9.51
C LEU A 18 -7.76 -5.36 11.01
N TYR A 19 -7.18 -6.43 11.50
CA TYR A 19 -7.10 -6.73 12.93
C TYR A 19 -5.75 -7.33 13.28
N PHE A 20 -5.41 -7.33 14.57
CA PHE A 20 -4.14 -7.83 15.06
C PHE A 20 -4.34 -9.05 15.95
N VAL A 21 -3.52 -10.08 15.72
CA VAL A 21 -3.48 -11.27 16.57
C VAL A 21 -2.15 -11.27 17.30
N GLU A 22 -2.19 -11.44 18.63
CA GLU A 22 -1.00 -11.48 19.45
C GLU A 22 -0.06 -12.62 19.00
N GLY A 23 1.20 -12.30 18.78
CA GLY A 23 2.21 -13.24 18.28
C GLY A 23 2.15 -13.58 16.79
N GLU A 24 1.07 -13.20 16.08
CA GLU A 24 0.92 -13.49 14.64
C GLU A 24 0.94 -12.23 13.76
N GLY A 25 0.70 -11.05 14.35
CA GLY A 25 0.71 -9.77 13.65
C GLY A 25 -0.60 -9.42 12.95
N PRO A 26 -0.54 -8.59 11.88
CA PRO A 26 -1.72 -8.10 11.19
C PRO A 26 -2.41 -9.18 10.37
N LYS A 27 -3.74 -9.16 10.35
CA LYS A 27 -4.61 -10.03 9.56
C LYS A 27 -5.78 -9.26 8.97
N PHE A 28 -6.36 -9.80 7.90
CA PHE A 28 -7.57 -9.29 7.28
C PHE A 28 -8.74 -10.24 7.47
N GLU A 29 -9.90 -9.69 7.86
CA GLU A 29 -11.15 -10.45 7.97
C GLU A 29 -11.64 -10.93 6.60
N ARG A 30 -11.46 -10.10 5.57
CA ARG A 30 -11.95 -10.32 4.19
C ARG A 30 -10.80 -10.31 3.19
N PRO A 31 -9.88 -11.31 3.26
CA PRO A 31 -8.79 -11.40 2.29
C PRO A 31 -9.32 -11.72 0.89
N ILE A 32 -8.59 -11.33 -0.14
CA ILE A 32 -8.93 -11.59 -1.54
C ILE A 32 -8.80 -13.09 -1.84
N ARG A 33 -9.90 -13.70 -2.34
CA ARG A 33 -9.97 -15.12 -2.70
C ARG A 33 -10.53 -15.38 -4.07
N SER A 34 -11.22 -14.40 -4.67
CA SER A 34 -11.96 -14.56 -5.90
C SER A 34 -11.95 -13.31 -6.76
N ALA A 35 -12.39 -13.43 -8.01
CA ALA A 35 -12.61 -12.29 -8.89
C ALA A 35 -13.68 -11.32 -8.35
N ASP A 36 -14.68 -11.84 -7.63
CA ASP A 36 -15.72 -11.03 -7.01
C ASP A 36 -15.17 -10.18 -5.86
N ASP A 37 -14.16 -10.66 -5.12
CA ASP A 37 -13.51 -9.87 -4.09
C ASP A 37 -12.68 -8.75 -4.73
N VAL A 38 -11.98 -9.04 -5.82
CA VAL A 38 -11.22 -8.03 -6.58
C VAL A 38 -12.16 -6.97 -7.18
N ALA A 39 -13.35 -7.36 -7.63
CA ALA A 39 -14.34 -6.44 -8.20
C ALA A 39 -14.89 -5.43 -7.17
N LYS A 40 -14.79 -5.73 -5.88
CA LYS A 40 -15.22 -4.84 -4.77
C LYS A 40 -14.15 -3.83 -4.37
N LEU A 41 -12.90 -4.03 -4.79
CA LEU A 41 -11.81 -3.12 -4.44
C LEU A 41 -12.03 -1.76 -5.13
N ALA A 42 -11.87 -0.71 -4.34
CA ALA A 42 -11.93 0.67 -4.82
C ALA A 42 -10.86 1.50 -4.12
N VAL A 43 -10.46 2.59 -4.74
CA VAL A 43 -9.57 3.58 -4.10
C VAL A 43 -10.36 4.24 -2.96
N PRO A 44 -9.86 4.19 -1.71
CA PRO A 44 -10.55 4.81 -0.59
C PRO A 44 -10.51 6.34 -0.68
N ASP A 45 -11.51 6.99 -0.09
CA ASP A 45 -11.51 8.44 0.02
C ASP A 45 -10.52 8.88 1.12
N MET A 46 -9.51 9.65 0.72
CA MET A 46 -8.43 10.09 1.63
C MET A 46 -8.91 11.11 2.66
N GLU A 47 -9.97 11.88 2.35
CA GLU A 47 -10.50 12.93 3.24
C GLU A 47 -11.51 12.40 4.27
N THR A 48 -12.04 11.20 4.08
CA THR A 48 -12.97 10.56 5.01
C THR A 48 -12.33 9.37 5.71
N GLU A 49 -11.95 8.35 4.96
CA GLU A 49 -11.51 7.06 5.49
C GLU A 49 -10.08 7.11 6.05
N LEU A 50 -9.20 7.94 5.46
CA LEU A 50 -7.80 8.08 5.86
C LEU A 50 -7.45 9.48 6.42
N ARG A 51 -8.47 10.28 6.73
CA ARG A 51 -8.31 11.64 7.27
C ARG A 51 -7.42 11.68 8.50
N TYR A 52 -7.54 10.71 9.39
CA TYR A 52 -6.75 10.64 10.62
C TYR A 52 -5.23 10.59 10.34
N VAL A 53 -4.81 9.97 9.23
CA VAL A 53 -3.40 9.96 8.82
C VAL A 53 -2.99 11.35 8.36
N MET A 54 -3.83 12.02 7.55
CA MET A 54 -3.53 13.37 7.05
C MET A 54 -3.49 14.39 8.19
N ASP A 55 -4.37 14.27 9.17
CA ASP A 55 -4.37 15.11 10.37
C ASP A 55 -3.12 14.85 11.24
N ALA A 56 -2.66 13.61 11.34
CA ALA A 56 -1.41 13.27 12.01
C ALA A 56 -0.20 13.89 11.28
N VAL A 57 -0.14 13.79 9.94
CA VAL A 57 0.91 14.42 9.12
C VAL A 57 0.94 15.93 9.36
N ARG A 58 -0.20 16.63 9.30
CA ARG A 58 -0.30 18.08 9.54
C ARG A 58 0.21 18.44 10.95
N THR A 59 -0.21 17.68 11.96
CA THR A 59 0.17 17.90 13.34
C THR A 59 1.67 17.72 13.55
N ILE A 60 2.23 16.59 13.09
CA ILE A 60 3.66 16.30 13.23
C ILE A 60 4.48 17.34 12.46
N ARG A 61 4.07 17.72 11.25
CA ARG A 61 4.75 18.74 10.45
C ARG A 61 4.84 20.06 11.19
N ARG A 62 3.77 20.48 11.85
CA ARG A 62 3.73 21.70 12.67
C ARG A 62 4.66 21.59 13.88
N GLU A 63 4.59 20.50 14.63
CA GLU A 63 5.38 20.28 15.85
C GLU A 63 6.89 20.14 15.57
N LEU A 64 7.25 19.64 14.40
CA LEU A 64 8.65 19.57 13.96
C LEU A 64 9.24 20.97 13.68
N ASP A 65 8.39 21.96 13.42
CA ASP A 65 8.78 23.37 13.27
C ASP A 65 10.01 23.59 12.34
N GLY A 66 10.08 22.83 11.26
CA GLY A 66 11.18 22.91 10.29
C GLY A 66 12.51 22.30 10.74
N LYS A 67 12.63 21.78 11.95
CA LYS A 67 13.90 21.25 12.50
C LYS A 67 14.42 20.03 11.72
N VAL A 68 13.52 19.20 11.24
CA VAL A 68 13.84 18.05 10.37
C VAL A 68 12.72 17.83 9.35
N PRO A 69 13.03 17.29 8.17
CA PRO A 69 11.99 16.97 7.19
C PRO A 69 11.10 15.81 7.67
N LEU A 70 9.83 15.84 7.27
CA LEU A 70 8.87 14.77 7.50
C LEU A 70 8.72 13.93 6.23
N ILE A 71 8.89 12.62 6.40
CA ILE A 71 8.71 11.62 5.35
C ILE A 71 7.31 11.01 5.49
N GLY A 72 6.52 11.08 4.41
CA GLY A 72 5.32 10.28 4.22
C GLY A 72 5.68 8.94 3.59
N PHE A 73 4.84 7.91 3.74
CA PHE A 73 5.15 6.59 3.21
C PHE A 73 3.92 5.76 2.86
N SER A 74 4.16 4.70 2.09
CA SER A 74 3.19 3.65 1.79
C SER A 74 3.90 2.33 1.55
N GLY A 75 3.19 1.21 1.65
CA GLY A 75 3.64 -0.05 1.06
C GLY A 75 3.56 0.01 -0.46
N SER A 76 4.39 -0.78 -1.15
CA SER A 76 4.29 -0.95 -2.60
C SER A 76 3.03 -1.71 -2.98
N PRO A 77 2.51 -1.56 -4.21
CA PRO A 77 1.35 -2.33 -4.68
C PRO A 77 1.51 -3.83 -4.53
N TRP A 78 2.71 -4.38 -4.80
CA TRP A 78 3.02 -5.78 -4.59
C TRP A 78 3.01 -6.17 -3.11
N THR A 79 3.68 -5.41 -2.26
CA THR A 79 3.72 -5.68 -0.82
C THR A 79 2.32 -5.67 -0.20
N LEU A 80 1.49 -4.68 -0.56
CA LEU A 80 0.08 -4.64 -0.12
C LEU A 80 -0.70 -5.86 -0.62
N ALA A 81 -0.57 -6.20 -1.91
CA ALA A 81 -1.24 -7.37 -2.50
C ALA A 81 -0.85 -8.68 -1.81
N CYS A 82 0.41 -8.83 -1.38
CA CYS A 82 0.86 -9.99 -0.59
C CYS A 82 -0.03 -10.18 0.65
N TYR A 83 -0.20 -9.15 1.46
CA TYR A 83 -1.04 -9.23 2.65
C TYR A 83 -2.53 -9.41 2.32
N MET A 84 -3.03 -8.68 1.32
CA MET A 84 -4.44 -8.75 0.91
C MET A 84 -4.84 -10.14 0.42
N VAL A 85 -3.96 -10.81 -0.33
CA VAL A 85 -4.21 -12.15 -0.88
C VAL A 85 -3.89 -13.25 0.14
N GLU A 86 -2.83 -13.15 0.93
CA GLU A 86 -2.57 -14.14 1.99
C GLU A 86 -3.57 -14.02 3.14
N GLY A 87 -4.02 -12.81 3.46
CA GLY A 87 -4.87 -12.51 4.61
C GLY A 87 -4.07 -12.18 5.86
N GLY A 88 -2.74 -12.02 5.73
CA GLY A 88 -1.82 -11.71 6.82
C GLY A 88 -0.37 -11.88 6.42
N GLY A 89 0.53 -11.86 7.39
CA GLY A 89 1.94 -12.18 7.17
C GLY A 89 2.15 -13.64 6.75
N SER A 90 3.12 -13.89 5.89
CA SER A 90 3.49 -15.24 5.45
C SER A 90 4.99 -15.31 5.15
N GLY A 91 5.61 -16.46 5.45
CA GLY A 91 7.03 -16.66 5.12
C GLY A 91 7.28 -16.79 3.61
N ASN A 92 6.35 -17.36 2.86
CA ASN A 92 6.56 -17.72 1.44
C ASN A 92 5.53 -17.16 0.48
N PHE A 93 4.41 -16.59 0.95
CA PHE A 93 3.34 -16.03 0.13
C PHE A 93 2.85 -16.97 -0.99
N PRO A 94 2.43 -18.20 -0.68
CA PRO A 94 2.10 -19.22 -1.68
C PRO A 94 0.86 -18.86 -2.51
N ARG A 95 -0.15 -18.22 -1.89
CA ARG A 95 -1.42 -17.87 -2.57
C ARG A 95 -1.24 -16.83 -3.65
N ILE A 96 -0.56 -15.71 -3.34
CA ILE A 96 -0.33 -14.67 -4.34
C ILE A 96 0.61 -15.16 -5.45
N LYS A 97 1.58 -16.01 -5.13
CA LYS A 97 2.45 -16.64 -6.16
C LYS A 97 1.64 -17.59 -7.06
N ALA A 98 0.74 -18.36 -6.49
CA ALA A 98 -0.17 -19.19 -7.28
C ALA A 98 -1.09 -18.33 -8.16
N MET A 99 -1.64 -17.23 -7.64
CA MET A 99 -2.43 -16.27 -8.43
C MET A 99 -1.60 -15.67 -9.58
N ALA A 100 -0.34 -15.31 -9.34
CA ALA A 100 0.55 -14.79 -10.38
C ALA A 100 0.77 -15.78 -11.53
N LEU A 101 0.80 -17.08 -11.25
CA LEU A 101 1.01 -18.13 -12.26
C LEU A 101 -0.28 -18.56 -12.96
N ASN A 102 -1.37 -18.67 -12.20
CA ASN A 102 -2.62 -19.26 -12.72
C ASN A 102 -3.62 -18.20 -13.20
N GLU A 103 -3.61 -17.01 -12.60
CA GLU A 103 -4.58 -15.93 -12.83
C GLU A 103 -3.88 -14.56 -12.93
N PRO A 104 -2.86 -14.40 -13.79
CA PRO A 104 -2.05 -13.17 -13.84
C PRO A 104 -2.90 -11.92 -14.11
N ALA A 105 -3.93 -12.03 -14.96
CA ALA A 105 -4.82 -10.91 -15.24
C ALA A 105 -5.61 -10.45 -14.00
N LEU A 106 -5.99 -11.37 -13.11
CA LEU A 106 -6.66 -11.04 -11.86
C LEU A 106 -5.70 -10.33 -10.91
N LEU A 107 -4.46 -10.82 -10.79
CA LEU A 107 -3.43 -10.18 -9.99
C LEU A 107 -3.10 -8.77 -10.50
N HIS A 108 -2.99 -8.58 -11.82
CA HIS A 108 -2.79 -7.26 -12.39
C HIS A 108 -3.91 -6.28 -12.01
N ARG A 109 -5.16 -6.71 -11.91
CA ARG A 109 -6.27 -5.87 -11.42
C ARG A 109 -6.08 -5.45 -9.97
N VAL A 110 -5.67 -6.36 -9.08
CA VAL A 110 -5.34 -6.03 -7.68
C VAL A 110 -4.22 -4.99 -7.61
N LEU A 111 -3.14 -5.22 -8.36
CA LEU A 111 -1.99 -4.33 -8.40
C LEU A 111 -2.33 -2.95 -8.97
N GLN A 112 -3.22 -2.89 -9.96
CA GLN A 112 -3.73 -1.64 -10.54
C GLN A 112 -4.46 -0.80 -9.49
N VAL A 113 -5.46 -1.38 -8.80
CA VAL A 113 -6.22 -0.67 -7.77
C VAL A 113 -5.32 -0.24 -6.62
N ASN A 114 -4.39 -1.09 -6.18
CA ASN A 114 -3.41 -0.73 -5.17
C ASN A 114 -2.53 0.44 -5.63
N THR A 115 -2.14 0.46 -6.90
CA THR A 115 -1.32 1.57 -7.44
C THR A 115 -2.08 2.88 -7.41
N ASP A 116 -3.34 2.88 -7.86
CA ASP A 116 -4.21 4.06 -7.83
C ASP A 116 -4.39 4.58 -6.40
N ALA A 117 -4.62 3.68 -5.45
CA ALA A 117 -4.77 4.02 -4.04
C ALA A 117 -3.47 4.55 -3.41
N VAL A 118 -2.32 3.94 -3.73
CA VAL A 118 -1.01 4.40 -3.24
C VAL A 118 -0.67 5.78 -3.79
N ILE A 119 -0.96 6.06 -5.06
CA ILE A 119 -0.77 7.39 -5.65
C ILE A 119 -1.63 8.42 -4.92
N ALA A 120 -2.94 8.16 -4.75
CA ALA A 120 -3.84 9.05 -4.04
C ALA A 120 -3.39 9.28 -2.58
N TYR A 121 -3.01 8.21 -1.89
CA TYR A 121 -2.56 8.25 -0.49
C TYR A 121 -1.27 9.06 -0.30
N LEU A 122 -0.28 8.86 -1.16
CA LEU A 122 0.98 9.60 -1.11
C LEU A 122 0.77 11.08 -1.50
N ALA A 123 -0.07 11.35 -2.49
CA ALA A 123 -0.43 12.72 -2.86
C ALA A 123 -1.12 13.47 -1.70
N ALA A 124 -2.03 12.80 -0.99
CA ALA A 124 -2.69 13.36 0.18
C ALA A 124 -1.71 13.63 1.34
N GLN A 125 -0.77 12.72 1.61
CA GLN A 125 0.28 12.94 2.62
C GLN A 125 1.17 14.13 2.25
N ARG A 126 1.54 14.28 0.98
CA ARG A 126 2.28 15.45 0.51
C ARG A 126 1.47 16.73 0.71
N ALA A 127 0.21 16.76 0.30
CA ALA A 127 -0.68 17.90 0.51
C ALA A 127 -0.86 18.25 2.00
N ALA A 128 -0.82 17.24 2.88
CA ALA A 128 -0.86 17.43 4.33
C ALA A 128 0.46 17.94 4.92
N GLY A 129 1.57 17.96 4.16
CA GLY A 129 2.84 18.57 4.56
C GLY A 129 4.04 17.62 4.64
N ALA A 130 3.93 16.38 4.18
CA ALA A 130 5.08 15.50 4.00
C ALA A 130 6.03 16.08 2.93
N GLN A 131 7.34 16.10 3.23
CA GLN A 131 8.35 16.77 2.41
C GLN A 131 9.16 15.79 1.55
N ALA A 132 9.10 14.51 1.90
CA ALA A 132 9.61 13.40 1.10
C ALA A 132 8.61 12.25 1.16
N LEU A 133 8.62 11.39 0.16
CA LEU A 133 7.74 10.23 0.09
C LEU A 133 8.57 8.96 -0.10
N GLN A 134 8.21 7.91 0.60
CA GLN A 134 8.89 6.62 0.53
C GLN A 134 7.91 5.49 0.28
N VAL A 135 8.22 4.62 -0.67
CA VAL A 135 7.47 3.40 -0.93
C VAL A 135 8.28 2.19 -0.44
N PHE A 136 7.70 1.41 0.47
CA PHE A 136 8.32 0.19 1.00
C PHE A 136 7.92 -1.01 0.14
N ASP A 137 8.87 -1.59 -0.59
CA ASP A 137 8.67 -2.83 -1.34
C ASP A 137 9.27 -4.03 -0.58
N THR A 138 8.82 -4.23 0.64
CA THR A 138 9.33 -5.23 1.60
C THR A 138 9.36 -6.64 1.01
N TRP A 139 8.34 -7.00 0.24
CA TRP A 139 8.20 -8.34 -0.33
C TRP A 139 8.61 -8.45 -1.80
N GLY A 140 9.13 -7.38 -2.40
CA GLY A 140 9.68 -7.41 -3.77
C GLY A 140 10.78 -8.46 -3.95
N GLY A 141 11.60 -8.67 -2.91
CA GLY A 141 12.65 -9.70 -2.90
C GLY A 141 12.16 -11.14 -2.90
N THR A 142 10.86 -11.39 -2.73
CA THR A 142 10.25 -12.75 -2.84
C THR A 142 9.95 -13.16 -4.28
N LEU A 143 10.09 -12.24 -5.23
CA LEU A 143 9.89 -12.44 -6.65
C LEU A 143 11.20 -12.82 -7.36
N SER A 144 11.10 -13.69 -8.37
CA SER A 144 12.19 -13.85 -9.33
C SER A 144 12.38 -12.56 -10.14
N PRO A 145 13.55 -12.33 -10.77
CA PRO A 145 13.74 -11.12 -11.59
C PRO A 145 12.71 -10.94 -12.71
N ALA A 146 12.22 -12.03 -13.30
CA ALA A 146 11.17 -11.99 -14.32
C ALA A 146 9.84 -11.54 -13.72
N MET A 147 9.40 -12.16 -12.62
CA MET A 147 8.17 -11.81 -11.92
C MET A 147 8.22 -10.39 -11.34
N TYR A 148 9.38 -9.93 -10.87
CA TYR A 148 9.54 -8.55 -10.40
C TYR A 148 9.29 -7.54 -11.53
N ARG A 149 9.84 -7.80 -12.74
CA ARG A 149 9.62 -6.95 -13.90
C ARG A 149 8.16 -6.93 -14.36
N GLU A 150 7.39 -7.96 -14.05
CA GLU A 150 5.98 -8.07 -14.44
C GLU A 150 5.05 -7.52 -13.35
N PHE A 151 5.23 -7.93 -12.09
CA PHE A 151 4.25 -7.71 -11.02
C PHE A 151 4.63 -6.62 -10.01
N SER A 152 5.85 -6.07 -10.02
CA SER A 152 6.23 -4.97 -9.11
C SER A 152 6.73 -3.74 -9.86
N LEU A 153 7.77 -3.85 -10.65
CA LEU A 153 8.45 -2.72 -11.27
C LEU A 153 7.54 -1.77 -12.08
N PRO A 154 6.59 -2.23 -12.93
CA PRO A 154 5.75 -1.33 -13.72
C PRO A 154 4.88 -0.42 -12.86
N TYR A 155 4.40 -0.94 -11.74
CA TYR A 155 3.55 -0.22 -10.79
C TYR A 155 4.35 0.82 -10.00
N LEU A 156 5.57 0.50 -9.58
CA LEU A 156 6.48 1.46 -8.95
C LEU A 156 6.87 2.58 -9.91
N VAL A 157 7.15 2.23 -11.17
CA VAL A 157 7.44 3.22 -12.23
C VAL A 157 6.24 4.13 -12.45
N ARG A 158 5.02 3.59 -12.44
CA ARG A 158 3.79 4.38 -12.57
C ARG A 158 3.64 5.35 -11.40
N ILE A 159 3.78 4.89 -10.16
CA ILE A 159 3.76 5.75 -8.96
C ILE A 159 4.78 6.88 -9.12
N ALA A 160 6.02 6.55 -9.49
CA ALA A 160 7.09 7.52 -9.64
C ALA A 160 6.84 8.57 -10.75
N LYS A 161 6.04 8.25 -11.77
CA LYS A 161 5.69 9.16 -12.87
C LYS A 161 4.47 10.03 -12.56
N GLU A 162 3.46 9.47 -11.90
CA GLU A 162 2.18 10.13 -11.68
C GLU A 162 2.16 10.98 -10.40
N LEU A 163 3.00 10.66 -9.41
CA LEU A 163 3.17 11.54 -8.26
C LEU A 163 3.83 12.85 -8.69
N ASP A 164 3.12 13.94 -8.45
CA ASP A 164 3.71 15.27 -8.55
C ASP A 164 4.82 15.39 -7.48
N ARG A 165 6.06 15.61 -7.92
CA ARG A 165 7.24 15.66 -7.04
C ARG A 165 7.51 17.04 -6.47
N GLY A 166 6.77 18.07 -6.95
CA GLY A 166 7.11 19.47 -6.73
C GLY A 166 8.38 19.88 -7.50
N ASP A 167 8.62 21.15 -7.53
CA ASP A 167 9.85 21.75 -8.10
C ASP A 167 10.96 21.71 -7.04
#